data_20b9b62927bc4e12b152ecdd28f4cbac
#
_entry.id   20b9b62927bc4e12b152ecdd28f4cbac
#
_cell.length_a   1.000
_cell.length_b   1.000
_cell.length_c   1.000
_cell.angle_alpha   90.00
_cell.angle_beta   90.00
_cell.angle_gamma   90.00
#
_symmetry.space_group_name_H-M   'P 1'
#
loop_
_entity.id
_entity.type
_entity.pdbx_description
1 polymer ?
#
loop_
_entity_poly.entity_id
_entity_poly.type
_entity_poly.pdbx_seq_one_letter_code
_entity_poly.pdbx_strand_id
1 'polypeptide(L)'
;CPPRTPDCGRCPWQFCCAAYAAGDPTRWPMTDAPKPLPFQVIGVGVVLNAEGHVLIDQRLEEGLLGGLWEFPGGKQEPGESIEACIERELKEELGIVISVGEELITLDHAYSHKKLRFVVYLCAWVSGDPQPLASQQVRWVSPDQLDTFAFPAANAKMIEALRRSIN
;
A
#
# COMPACT_ATOMS: atom_id res chain seq x y z
N CYS A 1 -4.49 20.76 -31.62
CA CYS A 1 -3.03 20.81 -31.70
C CYS A 1 -2.43 19.69 -30.88
N PRO A 2 -1.75 18.68 -31.47
CA PRO A 2 -1.09 17.61 -30.73
C PRO A 2 0.03 18.18 -29.85
N PRO A 3 0.12 17.77 -28.57
CA PRO A 3 1.06 18.39 -27.63
C PRO A 3 2.55 18.13 -27.93
N ARG A 4 2.88 17.08 -28.67
CA ARG A 4 4.27 16.69 -28.95
C ARG A 4 4.75 17.02 -30.36
N THR A 5 3.83 17.06 -31.33
CA THR A 5 4.13 17.27 -32.76
C THR A 5 3.08 18.23 -33.36
N PRO A 6 3.16 19.52 -33.03
CA PRO A 6 2.20 20.48 -33.55
C PRO A 6 2.36 20.67 -35.06
N ASP A 7 1.31 20.39 -35.84
CA ASP A 7 1.28 20.68 -37.29
C ASP A 7 0.74 22.11 -37.52
N CYS A 8 1.61 23.09 -37.34
CA CYS A 8 1.27 24.49 -37.43
C CYS A 8 0.90 24.91 -38.85
N GLY A 9 1.46 24.28 -39.87
CA GLY A 9 1.17 24.60 -41.28
C GLY A 9 -0.28 24.29 -41.69
N ARG A 10 -0.93 23.34 -41.00
CA ARG A 10 -2.32 22.92 -41.23
C ARG A 10 -3.27 23.40 -40.13
N CYS A 11 -2.78 24.19 -39.17
CA CYS A 11 -3.57 24.64 -38.04
C CYS A 11 -4.47 25.84 -38.44
N PRO A 12 -5.80 25.73 -38.31
CA PRO A 12 -6.70 26.82 -38.65
C PRO A 12 -6.56 28.06 -37.74
N TRP A 13 -5.92 27.89 -36.57
CA TRP A 13 -5.65 28.93 -35.59
C TRP A 13 -4.23 29.53 -35.68
N GLN A 14 -3.46 29.21 -36.71
CA GLN A 14 -2.07 29.64 -36.87
C GLN A 14 -1.91 31.16 -36.77
N PHE A 15 -2.84 31.92 -37.40
CA PHE A 15 -2.80 33.38 -37.47
C PHE A 15 -2.95 34.10 -36.13
N CYS A 16 -3.54 33.45 -35.12
CA CYS A 16 -3.72 34.02 -33.77
C CYS A 16 -3.03 33.20 -32.69
N CYS A 17 -2.19 32.23 -33.05
CA CYS A 17 -1.54 31.38 -32.12
C CYS A 17 -0.25 32.02 -31.55
N ALA A 18 -0.25 32.32 -30.22
CA ALA A 18 0.89 32.90 -29.53
C ALA A 18 2.14 31.99 -29.56
N ALA A 19 1.97 30.67 -29.47
CA ALA A 19 3.08 29.70 -29.55
C ALA A 19 3.74 29.70 -30.93
N TYR A 20 2.97 29.83 -32.00
CA TYR A 20 3.46 29.95 -33.37
C TYR A 20 4.17 31.28 -33.58
N ALA A 21 3.58 32.39 -33.12
CA ALA A 21 4.18 33.71 -33.19
C ALA A 21 5.50 33.82 -32.41
N ALA A 22 5.65 33.10 -31.34
CA ALA A 22 6.88 33.00 -30.55
C ALA A 22 7.98 32.15 -31.23
N GLY A 23 7.70 31.48 -32.37
CA GLY A 23 8.66 30.71 -33.15
C GLY A 23 9.00 29.34 -32.60
N ASP A 24 8.45 28.92 -31.45
CA ASP A 24 8.67 27.62 -30.85
C ASP A 24 7.36 27.00 -30.36
N PRO A 25 6.54 26.47 -31.27
CA PRO A 25 5.28 25.84 -30.93
C PRO A 25 5.43 24.53 -30.14
N THR A 26 6.61 23.92 -30.16
CA THR A 26 6.88 22.66 -29.44
C THR A 26 7.08 22.87 -27.96
N ARG A 27 7.38 24.09 -27.53
CA ARG A 27 7.51 24.46 -26.13
C ARG A 27 6.16 24.46 -25.38
N TRP A 28 5.04 24.46 -26.10
CA TRP A 28 3.72 24.59 -25.54
C TRP A 28 2.89 23.27 -25.72
N PRO A 29 2.05 22.85 -24.75
CA PRO A 29 1.90 23.50 -23.45
C PRO A 29 3.14 23.31 -22.58
N MET A 30 3.49 24.31 -21.79
CA MET A 30 4.50 24.15 -20.75
C MET A 30 3.95 23.20 -19.70
N THR A 31 4.39 21.96 -19.74
CA THR A 31 4.09 20.99 -18.69
C THR A 31 5.26 20.99 -17.72
N ASP A 32 4.98 21.25 -16.46
CA ASP A 32 5.97 20.98 -15.42
C ASP A 32 6.42 19.53 -15.54
N ALA A 33 7.70 19.29 -15.29
CA ALA A 33 8.20 17.92 -15.20
C ALA A 33 7.32 17.16 -14.19
N PRO A 34 6.91 15.92 -14.50
CA PRO A 34 6.11 15.13 -13.57
C PRO A 34 6.80 15.10 -12.20
N LYS A 35 6.14 15.59 -11.17
CA LYS A 35 6.68 15.49 -9.80
C LYS A 35 6.90 14.03 -9.46
N PRO A 36 8.04 13.66 -8.88
CA PRO A 36 8.26 12.29 -8.44
C PRO A 36 7.15 11.89 -7.47
N LEU A 37 6.59 10.70 -7.66
CA LEU A 37 5.56 10.18 -6.76
C LEU A 37 6.16 9.96 -5.38
N PRO A 38 5.47 10.35 -4.30
CA PRO A 38 5.88 10.03 -2.93
C PRO A 38 6.10 8.53 -2.79
N PHE A 39 7.22 8.15 -2.17
CA PHE A 39 7.55 6.77 -1.84
C PHE A 39 7.38 6.56 -0.34
N GLN A 40 6.68 5.49 0.06
CA GLN A 40 6.45 5.13 1.45
C GLN A 40 6.72 3.64 1.64
N VAL A 41 7.33 3.32 2.78
CA VAL A 41 7.50 1.93 3.23
C VAL A 41 6.44 1.61 4.28
N ILE A 42 5.82 0.46 4.13
CA ILE A 42 4.77 -0.05 5.01
C ILE A 42 5.26 -1.36 5.60
N GLY A 43 5.38 -1.41 6.93
CA GLY A 43 5.63 -2.64 7.66
C GLY A 43 4.31 -3.38 7.90
N VAL A 44 4.24 -4.65 7.55
CA VAL A 44 3.04 -5.49 7.70
C VAL A 44 3.37 -6.72 8.53
N GLY A 45 2.56 -6.99 9.56
CA GLY A 45 2.68 -8.19 10.39
C GLY A 45 1.65 -9.25 10.03
N VAL A 46 2.10 -10.40 9.53
CA VAL A 46 1.27 -11.59 9.44
C VAL A 46 1.41 -12.35 10.76
N VAL A 47 0.46 -12.11 11.67
CA VAL A 47 0.53 -12.61 13.05
C VAL A 47 -0.15 -13.96 13.17
N LEU A 48 0.57 -14.95 13.68
CA LEU A 48 0.06 -16.29 13.98
C LEU A 48 -0.07 -16.48 15.50
N ASN A 49 -1.18 -17.08 15.92
CA ASN A 49 -1.34 -17.58 17.28
C ASN A 49 -0.86 -19.04 17.43
N ALA A 50 -0.94 -19.59 18.63
CA ALA A 50 -0.48 -20.95 18.93
C ALA A 50 -1.26 -22.04 18.17
N GLU A 51 -2.49 -21.75 17.75
CA GLU A 51 -3.34 -22.65 16.95
C GLU A 51 -3.06 -22.55 15.46
N GLY A 52 -2.15 -21.65 15.02
CA GLY A 52 -1.84 -21.41 13.63
C GLY A 52 -2.88 -20.54 12.90
N HIS A 53 -3.75 -19.86 13.64
CA HIS A 53 -4.66 -18.87 13.05
C HIS A 53 -3.95 -17.56 12.80
N VAL A 54 -4.37 -16.88 11.74
CA VAL A 54 -3.85 -15.59 11.29
C VAL A 54 -4.75 -14.46 11.76
N LEU A 55 -4.16 -13.39 12.25
CA LEU A 55 -4.88 -12.16 12.61
C LEU A 55 -5.10 -11.32 11.37
N ILE A 56 -6.36 -10.93 11.16
CA ILE A 56 -6.75 -9.97 10.12
C ILE A 56 -7.65 -8.90 10.74
N ASP A 57 -7.61 -7.71 10.18
CA ASP A 57 -8.48 -6.61 10.58
C ASP A 57 -9.24 -6.03 9.39
N GLN A 58 -10.38 -5.40 9.65
CA GLN A 58 -11.22 -4.81 8.63
C GLN A 58 -11.10 -3.29 8.65
N ARG A 59 -10.68 -2.71 7.53
CA ARG A 59 -10.56 -1.25 7.36
C ARG A 59 -11.89 -0.54 7.61
N LEU A 60 -11.80 0.67 8.19
CA LEU A 60 -12.98 1.54 8.33
C LEU A 60 -13.64 1.76 6.97
N GLU A 61 -14.98 1.88 6.93
CA GLU A 61 -15.73 2.14 5.69
C GLU A 61 -15.28 3.42 4.99
N GLU A 62 -14.91 4.43 5.78
CA GLU A 62 -14.45 5.71 5.27
C GLU A 62 -12.97 5.61 4.86
N GLY A 63 -12.67 5.96 3.62
CA GLY A 63 -11.30 6.00 3.13
C GLY A 63 -11.01 5.08 1.95
N LEU A 64 -9.72 5.01 1.61
CA LEU A 64 -9.26 4.18 0.50
C LEU A 64 -9.38 2.69 0.85
N LEU A 65 -10.08 1.91 0.00
CA LEU A 65 -10.30 0.48 0.18
C LEU A 65 -11.08 0.14 1.48
N GLY A 66 -12.02 1.01 1.88
CA GLY A 66 -12.86 0.82 3.06
C GLY A 66 -13.65 -0.49 3.02
N GLY A 67 -13.86 -1.10 4.19
CA GLY A 67 -14.59 -2.37 4.33
C GLY A 67 -13.80 -3.62 3.92
N LEU A 68 -12.63 -3.50 3.26
CA LEU A 68 -11.77 -4.63 2.94
C LEU A 68 -10.98 -5.10 4.16
N TRP A 69 -10.62 -6.38 4.15
CA TRP A 69 -9.76 -6.99 5.15
C TRP A 69 -8.29 -6.83 4.79
N GLU A 70 -7.43 -6.72 5.79
CA GLU A 70 -6.00 -6.62 5.59
C GLU A 70 -5.22 -7.33 6.69
N PHE A 71 -3.92 -7.54 6.46
CA PHE A 71 -2.99 -7.83 7.54
C PHE A 71 -2.59 -6.53 8.21
N PRO A 72 -2.57 -6.48 9.56
CA PRO A 72 -2.29 -5.26 10.30
C PRO A 72 -0.88 -4.74 10.04
N GLY A 73 -0.72 -3.42 10.08
CA GLY A 73 0.55 -2.76 9.90
C GLY A 73 0.41 -1.35 9.37
N GLY A 74 1.52 -0.63 9.34
CA GLY A 74 1.46 0.78 9.02
C GLY A 74 2.74 1.35 8.45
N LYS A 75 2.77 2.67 8.40
CA LYS A 75 3.85 3.44 7.78
C LYS A 75 5.09 3.47 8.66
N GLN A 76 6.23 3.07 8.07
CA GLN A 76 7.52 3.25 8.72
C GLN A 76 7.83 4.73 8.96
N GLU A 77 8.21 5.08 10.18
CA GLU A 77 8.65 6.42 10.56
C GLU A 77 10.15 6.64 10.29
N PRO A 78 10.60 7.90 10.15
CA PRO A 78 12.01 8.20 9.96
C PRO A 78 12.89 7.71 11.12
N GLY A 79 13.90 6.89 10.81
CA GLY A 79 14.82 6.33 11.81
C GLY A 79 14.34 5.08 12.53
N GLU A 80 13.14 4.60 12.20
CA GLU A 80 12.57 3.37 12.73
C GLU A 80 13.00 2.16 11.89
N SER A 81 13.26 1.01 12.49
CA SER A 81 13.39 -0.25 11.76
C SER A 81 12.01 -0.78 11.35
N ILE A 82 11.95 -1.69 10.38
CA ILE A 82 10.68 -2.28 9.96
C ILE A 82 10.06 -3.11 11.08
N GLU A 83 10.87 -3.84 11.81
CA GLU A 83 10.43 -4.65 12.94
C GLU A 83 9.81 -3.76 14.04
N ALA A 84 10.48 -2.65 14.40
CA ALA A 84 9.96 -1.69 15.37
C ALA A 84 8.66 -1.02 14.89
N CYS A 85 8.56 -0.72 13.58
CA CYS A 85 7.34 -0.20 12.97
C CYS A 85 6.18 -1.18 13.14
N ILE A 86 6.38 -2.45 12.81
CA ILE A 86 5.34 -3.49 12.95
C ILE A 86 4.91 -3.65 14.40
N GLU A 87 5.86 -3.72 15.35
CA GLU A 87 5.55 -3.82 16.78
C GLU A 87 4.75 -2.61 17.29
N ARG A 88 5.13 -1.38 16.90
CA ARG A 88 4.44 -0.15 17.27
C ARG A 88 3.03 -0.10 16.71
N GLU A 89 2.87 -0.33 15.40
CA GLU A 89 1.56 -0.27 14.73
C GLU A 89 0.58 -1.29 15.30
N LEU A 90 1.02 -2.54 15.51
CA LEU A 90 0.14 -3.57 16.07
C LEU A 90 -0.23 -3.30 17.52
N LYS A 91 0.64 -2.66 18.27
CA LYS A 91 0.33 -2.21 19.62
C LYS A 91 -0.67 -1.04 19.63
N GLU A 92 -0.50 -0.08 18.73
CA GLU A 92 -1.37 1.10 18.61
C GLU A 92 -2.74 0.75 18.04
N GLU A 93 -2.79 -0.06 16.99
CA GLU A 93 -4.02 -0.37 16.26
C GLU A 93 -4.84 -1.51 16.88
N LEU A 94 -4.18 -2.48 17.54
CA LEU A 94 -4.81 -3.70 18.03
C LEU A 94 -4.58 -3.98 19.52
N GLY A 95 -3.69 -3.27 20.20
CA GLY A 95 -3.39 -3.45 21.62
C GLY A 95 -2.64 -4.74 21.94
N ILE A 96 -1.99 -5.37 20.98
CA ILE A 96 -1.27 -6.63 21.15
C ILE A 96 0.24 -6.48 21.21
N VAL A 97 0.90 -7.46 21.79
CA VAL A 97 2.35 -7.63 21.77
C VAL A 97 2.69 -8.83 20.90
N ILE A 98 3.62 -8.65 20.01
CA ILE A 98 4.08 -9.69 19.07
C ILE A 98 5.59 -9.86 19.18
N SER A 99 6.08 -10.97 18.64
CA SER A 99 7.48 -11.18 18.31
C SER A 99 7.62 -11.22 16.80
N VAL A 100 8.40 -10.28 16.23
CA VAL A 100 8.68 -10.24 14.80
C VAL A 100 9.68 -11.35 14.47
N GLY A 101 9.35 -12.17 13.48
CA GLY A 101 10.15 -13.30 13.00
C GLY A 101 10.88 -12.97 11.71
N GLU A 102 10.77 -13.85 10.73
CA GLU A 102 11.46 -13.71 9.42
C GLU A 102 10.64 -12.87 8.43
N GLU A 103 11.35 -12.20 7.51
CA GLU A 103 10.71 -11.55 6.38
C GLU A 103 10.02 -12.59 5.50
N LEU A 104 8.74 -12.40 5.28
CA LEU A 104 7.92 -13.28 4.45
C LEU A 104 8.01 -12.91 2.98
N ILE A 105 7.85 -11.63 2.66
CA ILE A 105 7.91 -11.08 1.30
C ILE A 105 8.04 -9.55 1.31
N THR A 106 8.76 -9.00 0.33
CA THR A 106 8.71 -7.58 0.00
C THR A 106 8.01 -7.35 -1.34
N LEU A 107 7.07 -6.41 -1.38
CA LEU A 107 6.24 -6.08 -2.55
C LEU A 107 6.26 -4.59 -2.85
N ASP A 108 6.51 -4.21 -4.10
CA ASP A 108 6.30 -2.85 -4.57
C ASP A 108 4.93 -2.71 -5.25
N HIS A 109 4.17 -1.71 -4.87
CA HIS A 109 2.88 -1.38 -5.46
C HIS A 109 2.79 0.10 -5.80
N ALA A 110 2.45 0.41 -7.05
CA ALA A 110 2.31 1.79 -7.52
C ALA A 110 0.83 2.15 -7.67
N TYR A 111 0.42 3.17 -6.93
CA TYR A 111 -0.84 3.88 -7.16
C TYR A 111 -0.62 5.09 -8.07
N SER A 112 -1.69 5.66 -8.59
CA SER A 112 -1.61 6.86 -9.45
C SER A 112 -0.95 8.08 -8.79
N HIS A 113 -0.97 8.15 -7.45
CA HIS A 113 -0.52 9.30 -6.67
C HIS A 113 0.63 9.00 -5.70
N LYS A 114 1.02 7.72 -5.51
CA LYS A 114 2.13 7.30 -4.63
C LYS A 114 2.65 5.91 -4.97
N LYS A 115 3.87 5.62 -4.54
CA LYS A 115 4.48 4.29 -4.58
C LYS A 115 4.59 3.76 -3.15
N LEU A 116 4.18 2.52 -2.94
CA LEU A 116 4.30 1.83 -1.65
C LEU A 116 5.22 0.63 -1.81
N ARG A 117 6.06 0.42 -0.80
CA ARG A 117 6.77 -0.83 -0.57
C ARG A 117 6.21 -1.47 0.69
N PHE A 118 5.65 -2.63 0.56
CA PHE A 118 5.22 -3.46 1.68
C PHE A 118 6.35 -4.41 2.04
N VAL A 119 6.81 -4.35 3.27
CA VAL A 119 7.77 -5.31 3.85
C VAL A 119 7.00 -6.12 4.87
N VAL A 120 6.80 -7.38 4.58
CA VAL A 120 5.88 -8.27 5.31
C VAL A 120 6.67 -9.27 6.12
N TYR A 121 6.41 -9.33 7.42
CA TYR A 121 7.05 -10.25 8.34
C TYR A 121 6.04 -11.27 8.89
N LEU A 122 6.51 -12.50 9.08
CA LEU A 122 5.82 -13.48 9.87
C LEU A 122 6.06 -13.17 11.34
N CYS A 123 4.98 -13.04 12.12
CA CYS A 123 5.03 -12.64 13.52
C CYS A 123 4.33 -13.67 14.39
N ALA A 124 4.83 -13.87 15.60
CA ALA A 124 4.17 -14.68 16.61
C ALA A 124 3.42 -13.77 17.59
N TRP A 125 2.16 -14.08 17.87
CA TRP A 125 1.41 -13.44 18.95
C TRP A 125 2.00 -13.84 20.30
N VAL A 126 2.26 -12.84 21.15
CA VAL A 126 2.85 -13.06 22.49
C VAL A 126 1.80 -12.82 23.57
N SER A 127 1.09 -11.69 23.53
CA SER A 127 0.10 -11.34 24.53
C SER A 127 -0.82 -10.21 24.06
N GLY A 128 -1.87 -9.94 24.84
CA GLY A 128 -2.90 -8.94 24.55
C GLY A 128 -4.10 -9.57 23.84
N ASP A 129 -5.29 -9.06 24.13
CA ASP A 129 -6.53 -9.45 23.44
C ASP A 129 -6.73 -8.47 22.26
N PRO A 130 -6.69 -8.92 20.99
CA PRO A 130 -6.78 -8.02 19.85
C PRO A 130 -8.09 -7.22 19.87
N GLN A 131 -7.98 -5.90 19.87
CA GLN A 131 -9.10 -4.96 19.83
C GLN A 131 -9.04 -4.11 18.56
N PRO A 132 -10.14 -3.83 17.89
CA PRO A 132 -10.19 -2.99 16.70
C PRO A 132 -10.11 -1.50 17.09
N LEU A 133 -8.93 -1.02 17.53
CA LEU A 133 -8.73 0.36 17.98
C LEU A 133 -8.71 1.36 16.83
N ALA A 134 -8.28 0.93 15.63
CA ALA A 134 -8.20 1.73 14.42
C ALA A 134 -8.95 1.13 13.22
N SER A 135 -9.67 0.03 13.41
CA SER A 135 -10.40 -0.72 12.38
C SER A 135 -11.84 -0.99 12.80
N GLN A 136 -12.67 -1.60 11.94
CA GLN A 136 -14.06 -1.95 12.26
C GLN A 136 -14.15 -3.19 13.13
N GLN A 137 -13.34 -4.18 12.83
CA GLN A 137 -13.30 -5.47 13.54
C GLN A 137 -11.96 -6.17 13.28
N VAL A 138 -11.64 -7.09 14.17
CA VAL A 138 -10.46 -7.93 14.11
C VAL A 138 -10.87 -9.40 14.27
N ARG A 139 -10.18 -10.31 13.59
CA ARG A 139 -10.49 -11.74 13.63
C ARG A 139 -9.24 -12.61 13.55
N TRP A 140 -9.25 -13.69 14.32
CA TRP A 140 -8.39 -14.84 14.10
C TRP A 140 -9.06 -15.78 13.09
N VAL A 141 -8.38 -16.12 12.00
CA VAL A 141 -8.90 -16.98 10.93
C VAL A 141 -7.90 -18.05 10.55
N SER A 142 -8.38 -19.23 10.17
CA SER A 142 -7.51 -20.25 9.58
C SER A 142 -6.95 -19.75 8.23
N PRO A 143 -5.68 -20.01 7.90
CA PRO A 143 -5.09 -19.66 6.59
C PRO A 143 -5.92 -20.16 5.40
N ASP A 144 -6.62 -21.30 5.54
CA ASP A 144 -7.50 -21.84 4.49
C ASP A 144 -8.77 -21.02 4.27
N GLN A 145 -9.18 -20.24 5.27
CA GLN A 145 -10.38 -19.41 5.20
C GLN A 145 -10.12 -18.00 4.63
N LEU A 146 -8.86 -17.61 4.41
CA LEU A 146 -8.52 -16.26 3.93
C LEU A 146 -9.22 -15.90 2.60
N ASP A 147 -9.47 -16.87 1.72
CA ASP A 147 -10.16 -16.63 0.45
C ASP A 147 -11.65 -16.28 0.60
N THR A 148 -12.22 -16.46 1.79
CA THR A 148 -13.61 -16.08 2.08
C THR A 148 -13.77 -14.60 2.43
N PHE A 149 -12.66 -13.89 2.59
CA PHE A 149 -12.61 -12.47 2.94
C PHE A 149 -12.18 -11.63 1.74
N ALA A 150 -12.73 -10.44 1.62
CA ALA A 150 -12.37 -9.51 0.55
C ALA A 150 -11.11 -8.72 0.93
N PHE A 151 -9.99 -9.02 0.30
CA PHE A 151 -8.72 -8.33 0.48
C PHE A 151 -8.38 -7.41 -0.70
N PRO A 152 -7.59 -6.33 -0.51
CA PRO A 152 -6.95 -5.61 -1.59
C PRO A 152 -6.03 -6.50 -2.43
N ALA A 153 -5.84 -6.17 -3.71
CA ALA A 153 -5.04 -6.97 -4.63
C ALA A 153 -3.59 -7.25 -4.16
N ALA A 154 -2.99 -6.30 -3.43
CA ALA A 154 -1.63 -6.48 -2.89
C ALA A 154 -1.55 -7.65 -1.88
N ASN A 155 -2.61 -7.90 -1.12
CA ASN A 155 -2.65 -8.96 -0.11
C ASN A 155 -2.67 -10.38 -0.70
N ALA A 156 -3.11 -10.56 -1.95
CA ALA A 156 -3.13 -11.87 -2.59
C ALA A 156 -1.73 -12.52 -2.62
N LYS A 157 -0.69 -11.72 -2.90
CA LYS A 157 0.70 -12.20 -2.89
C LYS A 157 1.22 -12.50 -1.47
N MET A 158 0.75 -11.75 -0.48
CA MET A 158 1.10 -11.98 0.94
C MET A 158 0.47 -13.29 1.43
N ILE A 159 -0.79 -13.55 1.08
CA ILE A 159 -1.51 -14.81 1.39
C ILE A 159 -0.81 -16.01 0.74
N GLU A 160 -0.40 -15.86 -0.53
CA GLU A 160 0.35 -16.92 -1.23
C GLU A 160 1.69 -17.20 -0.55
N ALA A 161 2.43 -16.15 -0.15
CA ALA A 161 3.71 -16.29 0.56
C ALA A 161 3.50 -16.96 1.93
N LEU A 162 2.48 -16.57 2.70
CA LEU A 162 2.12 -17.21 3.96
C LEU A 162 1.88 -18.70 3.78
N ARG A 163 1.07 -19.10 2.80
CA ARG A 163 0.75 -20.52 2.55
C ARG A 163 1.97 -21.36 2.20
N ARG A 164 2.97 -20.76 1.55
CA ARG A 164 4.24 -21.44 1.26
C ARG A 164 5.12 -21.60 2.50
N SER A 165 5.04 -20.67 3.46
CA SER A 165 5.88 -20.72 4.66
C SER A 165 5.37 -21.68 5.72
N ILE A 166 4.06 -22.01 5.72
CA ILE A 166 3.43 -22.90 6.69
C ILE A 166 3.22 -24.35 6.18
N ASN A 167 3.53 -24.63 4.89
CA ASN A 167 3.55 -25.97 4.29
C ASN A 167 4.97 -26.55 4.29
#